data_0ab51380990fb96df8e1fa65e459b9c4
#
_entry.id   0ab51380990fb96df8e1fa65e459b9c4
#
_cell.length_a   1.000
_cell.length_b   1.000
_cell.length_c   1.000
_cell.angle_alpha   90.00
_cell.angle_beta   90.00
_cell.angle_gamma   90.00
#
_symmetry.space_group_name_H-M   'P 1'
#
loop_
_entity.id
_entity.type
_entity.pdbx_description
1 polymer ?
#
loop_
_entity_poly.entity_id
_entity_poly.type
_entity_poly.pdbx_seq_one_letter_code
_entity_poly.pdbx_strand_id
1 'polypeptide(L)'
;MPWKRLSKPPNFDTIWQKGTNLAFTSWRGVVGNIKPTMRPGSVEELCRILPEGVGIIPLFLDIQRGAREEFTTIIPHYEPLIAKLADHEVDLIHPEGAPPFMVLGYKGEAELLKKWEKTYKRPIFTSGTNHIRALNALKVKRFVGASYFSGKINETFAKYFVDAGFDVLGMEGIDVPFQQVGNLSAEMVYSHVKKVFLKHRKDAEGIYLLGSGWRVMGIIDMLERDLGVPVIHPVPARCWEIQRRLMINHPVTGYGRLLSEMLPG
;
A
#
# COMPACT_ATOMS: atom_id res chain seq x y z
N MET A 1 -21.77 13.32 4.79
CA MET A 1 -22.73 13.57 3.70
C MET A 1 -22.76 12.35 2.81
N PRO A 2 -23.92 11.79 2.46
CA PRO A 2 -23.98 10.67 1.54
C PRO A 2 -23.54 11.15 0.16
N TRP A 3 -22.75 10.35 -0.51
CA TRP A 3 -22.34 10.52 -1.91
C TRP A 3 -23.60 10.79 -2.76
N LYS A 4 -23.66 11.97 -3.40
CA LYS A 4 -24.63 12.16 -4.47
C LYS A 4 -24.24 11.22 -5.60
N ARG A 5 -24.97 10.12 -5.78
CA ARG A 5 -24.92 9.32 -6.99
C ARG A 5 -25.13 10.28 -8.16
N LEU A 6 -24.20 10.28 -9.09
CA LEU A 6 -24.48 10.85 -10.40
C LEU A 6 -25.74 10.18 -10.91
N SER A 7 -26.78 10.94 -11.14
CA SER A 7 -28.16 10.47 -11.29
C SER A 7 -28.43 9.65 -12.55
N LYS A 8 -27.46 9.50 -13.45
CA LYS A 8 -27.47 8.56 -14.59
C LYS A 8 -26.02 8.38 -15.09
N PRO A 9 -25.62 7.20 -15.47
CA PRO A 9 -24.37 7.03 -16.23
C PRO A 9 -24.45 7.88 -17.50
N PRO A 10 -23.35 8.52 -17.92
CA PRO A 10 -23.34 9.27 -19.15
C PRO A 10 -23.75 8.34 -20.32
N ASN A 11 -24.58 8.84 -21.22
CA ASN A 11 -24.92 8.10 -22.42
C ASN A 11 -23.66 8.09 -23.32
N PHE A 12 -22.94 6.98 -23.31
CA PHE A 12 -21.69 6.82 -24.05
C PHE A 12 -21.86 7.06 -25.55
N ASP A 13 -23.00 6.71 -26.15
CA ASP A 13 -23.24 6.95 -27.58
C ASP A 13 -23.28 8.44 -27.92
N THR A 14 -23.79 9.27 -27.00
CA THR A 14 -23.85 10.73 -27.18
C THR A 14 -22.47 11.39 -27.01
N ILE A 15 -21.61 10.81 -26.19
CA ILE A 15 -20.26 11.30 -25.94
C ILE A 15 -19.36 11.05 -27.16
N TRP A 16 -19.42 9.87 -27.76
CA TRP A 16 -18.67 9.53 -28.98
C TRP A 16 -19.12 10.34 -30.19
N GLN A 17 -20.42 10.64 -30.31
CA GLN A 17 -20.95 11.43 -31.43
C GLN A 17 -20.56 12.92 -31.39
N LYS A 18 -20.18 13.46 -30.24
CA LYS A 18 -19.80 14.89 -30.11
C LYS A 18 -18.34 15.20 -30.33
N GLY A 19 -17.52 14.23 -30.76
CA GLY A 19 -16.11 14.46 -31.06
C GLY A 19 -15.28 14.96 -29.86
N THR A 20 -15.77 14.75 -28.64
CA THR A 20 -14.98 15.01 -27.43
C THR A 20 -13.88 13.96 -27.35
N ASN A 21 -12.65 14.39 -27.52
CA ASN A 21 -11.45 13.57 -27.35
C ASN A 21 -11.34 13.18 -25.86
N LEU A 22 -12.12 12.22 -25.41
CA LEU A 22 -11.97 11.59 -24.10
C LEU A 22 -10.81 10.60 -24.19
N ALA A 23 -9.62 11.10 -24.52
CA ALA A 23 -8.44 10.28 -24.75
C ALA A 23 -8.03 9.49 -23.48
N PHE A 24 -8.42 9.96 -22.31
CA PHE A 24 -8.20 9.29 -21.03
C PHE A 24 -9.28 9.72 -20.05
N THR A 25 -10.10 8.77 -19.63
CA THR A 25 -11.11 9.03 -18.60
C THR A 25 -10.94 8.05 -17.46
N SER A 26 -10.65 8.58 -16.29
CA SER A 26 -10.63 7.82 -15.04
C SER A 26 -12.07 7.66 -14.51
N TRP A 27 -12.91 7.00 -15.30
CA TRP A 27 -14.36 6.92 -15.10
C TRP A 27 -14.80 6.11 -13.88
N ARG A 28 -13.87 5.34 -13.27
CA ARG A 28 -14.09 4.64 -11.99
C ARG A 28 -13.59 5.40 -10.78
N GLY A 29 -12.74 6.40 -10.97
CA GLY A 29 -12.21 7.25 -9.93
C GLY A 29 -10.76 7.63 -10.15
N VAL A 30 -10.36 8.71 -9.49
CA VAL A 30 -8.99 9.25 -9.53
C VAL A 30 -8.37 9.16 -8.15
N VAL A 31 -7.18 8.59 -8.07
CA VAL A 31 -6.41 8.45 -6.84
C VAL A 31 -5.18 9.35 -6.89
N GLY A 32 -5.08 10.26 -5.93
CA GLY A 32 -3.85 10.99 -5.65
C GLY A 32 -2.90 10.11 -4.83
N ASN A 33 -1.74 9.75 -5.38
CA ASN A 33 -0.76 8.92 -4.70
C ASN A 33 0.51 9.73 -4.40
N ILE A 34 0.86 9.90 -3.13
CA ILE A 34 2.07 10.62 -2.72
C ILE A 34 3.14 9.60 -2.35
N LYS A 35 4.10 9.42 -3.25
CA LYS A 35 5.19 8.46 -3.08
C LYS A 35 6.34 9.07 -2.27
N PRO A 36 6.87 8.38 -1.24
CA PRO A 36 7.87 8.96 -0.34
C PRO A 36 9.27 9.07 -0.95
N THR A 37 9.53 8.43 -2.08
CA THR A 37 10.85 8.40 -2.73
C THR A 37 10.75 8.68 -4.22
N MET A 38 11.82 9.19 -4.83
CA MET A 38 11.91 9.37 -6.29
C MET A 38 12.27 8.07 -7.04
N ARG A 39 12.49 6.97 -6.35
CA ARG A 39 12.84 5.68 -6.98
C ARG A 39 11.68 5.15 -7.84
N PRO A 40 11.94 4.67 -9.08
CA PRO A 40 10.91 4.03 -9.90
C PRO A 40 10.48 2.67 -9.31
N GLY A 41 9.34 2.16 -9.73
CA GLY A 41 8.86 0.79 -9.48
C GLY A 41 7.46 0.72 -8.88
N SER A 42 7.21 1.19 -7.67
CA SER A 42 5.95 0.95 -6.97
C SER A 42 4.72 1.60 -7.62
N VAL A 43 4.88 2.74 -8.28
CA VAL A 43 3.78 3.40 -9.01
C VAL A 43 3.47 2.64 -10.29
N GLU A 44 4.51 2.24 -11.01
CA GLU A 44 4.40 1.47 -12.26
C GLU A 44 3.78 0.08 -12.01
N GLU A 45 4.19 -0.58 -10.92
CA GLU A 45 3.60 -1.85 -10.49
C GLU A 45 2.12 -1.67 -10.12
N LEU A 46 1.78 -0.60 -9.40
CA LEU A 46 0.40 -0.29 -9.07
C LEU A 46 -0.44 -0.07 -10.33
N CYS A 47 0.05 0.74 -11.28
CA CYS A 47 -0.66 1.01 -12.54
C CYS A 47 -0.92 -0.26 -13.37
N ARG A 48 -0.04 -1.28 -13.27
CA ARG A 48 -0.23 -2.55 -13.99
C ARG A 48 -1.37 -3.40 -13.44
N ILE A 49 -1.67 -3.27 -12.15
CA ILE A 49 -2.66 -4.13 -11.48
C ILE A 49 -3.95 -3.42 -11.14
N LEU A 50 -4.00 -2.11 -11.30
CA LEU A 50 -5.24 -1.36 -11.13
C LEU A 50 -6.23 -1.71 -12.24
N PRO A 51 -7.52 -1.85 -11.92
CA PRO A 51 -8.55 -2.04 -12.92
C PRO A 51 -8.61 -0.88 -13.90
N GLU A 52 -8.96 -1.19 -15.15
CA GLU A 52 -9.23 -0.16 -16.14
C GLU A 52 -10.24 0.89 -15.62
N GLY A 53 -10.00 2.14 -15.95
CA GLY A 53 -10.85 3.26 -15.52
C GLY A 53 -10.48 3.85 -14.16
N VAL A 54 -9.45 3.35 -13.47
CA VAL A 54 -8.88 4.00 -12.29
C VAL A 54 -7.67 4.84 -12.70
N GLY A 55 -7.74 6.13 -12.44
CA GLY A 55 -6.64 7.07 -12.72
C GLY A 55 -5.75 7.29 -11.50
N ILE A 56 -4.45 7.54 -11.75
CA ILE A 56 -3.47 7.89 -10.71
C ILE A 56 -2.84 9.24 -11.03
N ILE A 57 -2.84 10.13 -10.04
CA ILE A 57 -2.04 11.37 -10.05
C ILE A 57 -0.91 11.18 -9.04
N PRO A 58 0.31 10.86 -9.49
CA PRO A 58 1.44 10.66 -8.59
C PRO A 58 2.10 12.00 -8.23
N LEU A 59 2.35 12.22 -6.95
CA LEU A 59 3.24 13.24 -6.43
C LEU A 59 4.37 12.55 -5.64
N PHE A 60 5.50 13.23 -5.48
CA PHE A 60 6.71 12.62 -4.92
C PHE A 60 7.29 13.46 -3.80
N LEU A 61 7.77 12.77 -2.78
CA LEU A 61 8.71 13.26 -1.80
C LEU A 61 10.10 12.68 -2.11
N ASP A 62 11.11 13.01 -1.33
CA ASP A 62 12.48 12.60 -1.63
C ASP A 62 13.22 12.05 -0.40
N ILE A 63 12.73 10.93 0.14
CA ILE A 63 13.46 10.17 1.16
C ILE A 63 14.65 9.46 0.48
N GLN A 64 15.84 9.75 0.95
CA GLN A 64 17.10 9.31 0.36
C GLN A 64 17.74 8.12 1.08
N ARG A 65 17.77 8.14 2.41
CA ARG A 65 18.54 7.18 3.23
C ARG A 65 17.69 6.10 3.86
N GLY A 66 16.39 6.34 4.02
CA GLY A 66 15.48 5.42 4.72
C GLY A 66 15.81 5.31 6.21
N ALA A 67 16.35 6.36 6.79
CA ALA A 67 16.71 6.43 8.20
C ALA A 67 15.52 6.91 9.05
N ARG A 68 15.53 6.56 10.34
CA ARG A 68 14.47 6.93 11.28
C ARG A 68 14.22 8.43 11.33
N GLU A 69 15.27 9.22 11.29
CA GLU A 69 15.22 10.69 11.32
C GLU A 69 14.45 11.23 10.12
N GLU A 70 14.71 10.71 8.93
CA GLU A 70 13.96 11.10 7.73
C GLU A 70 12.48 10.75 7.86
N PHE A 71 12.15 9.56 8.38
CA PHE A 71 10.76 9.15 8.57
C PHE A 71 10.03 10.02 9.58
N THR A 72 10.71 10.49 10.62
CA THR A 72 10.12 11.37 11.63
C THR A 72 9.84 12.75 11.06
N THR A 73 10.74 13.28 10.23
CA THR A 73 10.67 14.67 9.73
C THR A 73 9.84 14.82 8.46
N ILE A 74 9.53 13.72 7.74
CA ILE A 74 8.84 13.80 6.45
C ILE A 74 7.34 14.07 6.57
N ILE A 75 6.70 13.78 7.69
CA ILE A 75 5.24 13.84 7.84
C ILE A 75 4.66 15.22 7.45
N PRO A 76 5.21 16.36 7.90
CA PRO A 76 4.69 17.67 7.48
C PRO A 76 4.77 17.92 5.97
N HIS A 77 5.69 17.25 5.26
CA HIS A 77 5.88 17.43 3.82
C HIS A 77 4.78 16.75 2.98
N TYR A 78 4.01 15.83 3.57
CA TYR A 78 2.81 15.30 2.90
C TYR A 78 1.69 16.33 2.81
N GLU A 79 1.54 17.22 3.80
CA GLU A 79 0.38 18.12 3.90
C GLU A 79 0.19 19.03 2.68
N PRO A 80 1.22 19.73 2.15
CA PRO A 80 1.06 20.56 0.95
C PRO A 80 0.70 19.74 -0.31
N LEU A 81 1.18 18.49 -0.39
CA LEU A 81 0.85 17.60 -1.50
C LEU A 81 -0.58 17.05 -1.37
N ILE A 82 -1.04 16.75 -0.16
CA ILE A 82 -2.44 16.38 0.10
C ILE A 82 -3.37 17.54 -0.25
N ALA A 83 -3.03 18.77 0.17
CA ALA A 83 -3.80 19.97 -0.18
C ALA A 83 -3.94 20.11 -1.69
N LYS A 84 -2.82 20.01 -2.43
CA LYS A 84 -2.81 20.07 -3.88
C LYS A 84 -3.71 19.02 -4.52
N LEU A 85 -3.67 17.78 -4.06
CA LEU A 85 -4.53 16.71 -4.58
C LEU A 85 -6.01 16.96 -4.22
N ALA A 86 -6.29 17.48 -3.04
CA ALA A 86 -7.65 17.84 -2.63
C ALA A 86 -8.23 18.95 -3.50
N ASP A 87 -7.43 19.96 -3.86
CA ASP A 87 -7.82 21.05 -4.77
C ASP A 87 -8.11 20.55 -6.20
N HIS A 88 -7.45 19.47 -6.63
CA HIS A 88 -7.73 18.78 -7.88
C HIS A 88 -8.92 17.80 -7.81
N GLU A 89 -9.64 17.80 -6.70
CA GLU A 89 -10.87 17.03 -6.52
C GLU A 89 -10.74 15.52 -6.74
N VAL A 90 -9.55 14.94 -6.47
CA VAL A 90 -9.38 13.48 -6.55
C VAL A 90 -10.36 12.76 -5.61
N ASP A 91 -10.79 11.56 -5.99
CA ASP A 91 -11.76 10.78 -5.21
C ASP A 91 -11.14 10.17 -3.95
N LEU A 92 -9.84 9.92 -3.97
CA LEU A 92 -9.12 9.25 -2.89
C LEU A 92 -7.67 9.73 -2.85
N ILE A 93 -7.13 9.96 -1.66
CA ILE A 93 -5.71 10.33 -1.48
C ILE A 93 -4.99 9.22 -0.71
N HIS A 94 -3.83 8.81 -1.20
CA HIS A 94 -2.96 7.84 -0.56
C HIS A 94 -1.56 8.41 -0.32
N PRO A 95 -1.27 8.92 0.88
CA PRO A 95 0.10 9.12 1.34
C PRO A 95 0.78 7.76 1.49
N GLU A 96 1.63 7.42 0.52
CA GLU A 96 2.38 6.16 0.49
C GLU A 96 3.55 6.19 1.47
N GLY A 97 3.99 5.02 1.94
CA GLY A 97 5.16 4.87 2.79
C GLY A 97 4.81 4.42 4.20
N ALA A 98 4.85 3.11 4.46
CA ALA A 98 4.57 2.58 5.79
C ALA A 98 5.57 3.07 6.87
N PRO A 99 6.90 3.12 6.63
CA PRO A 99 7.86 3.50 7.66
C PRO A 99 7.59 4.84 8.35
N PRO A 100 7.32 5.97 7.66
CA PRO A 100 6.98 7.23 8.33
C PRO A 100 5.80 7.11 9.30
N PHE A 101 4.74 6.44 8.90
CA PHE A 101 3.55 6.26 9.73
C PHE A 101 3.79 5.27 10.88
N MET A 102 4.55 4.20 10.65
CA MET A 102 4.91 3.25 11.70
C MET A 102 5.81 3.87 12.78
N VAL A 103 6.71 4.79 12.39
CA VAL A 103 7.53 5.55 13.35
C VAL A 103 6.66 6.49 14.20
N LEU A 104 5.60 7.05 13.63
CA LEU A 104 4.61 7.85 14.35
C LEU A 104 3.81 6.99 15.35
N GLY A 105 3.71 5.69 15.11
CA GLY A 105 2.96 4.72 15.89
C GLY A 105 1.48 4.62 15.50
N TYR A 106 0.85 3.49 15.84
CA TYR A 106 -0.53 3.17 15.42
C TYR A 106 -1.55 4.24 15.82
N LYS A 107 -1.51 4.72 17.06
CA LYS A 107 -2.42 5.78 17.54
C LYS A 107 -2.14 7.13 16.87
N GLY A 108 -0.86 7.49 16.73
CA GLY A 108 -0.46 8.74 16.11
C GLY A 108 -0.87 8.80 14.63
N GLU A 109 -0.73 7.71 13.89
CA GLU A 109 -1.22 7.62 12.51
C GLU A 109 -2.75 7.79 12.43
N ALA A 110 -3.50 7.13 13.33
CA ALA A 110 -4.95 7.24 13.36
C ALA A 110 -5.45 8.69 13.65
N GLU A 111 -4.77 9.39 14.56
CA GLU A 111 -5.06 10.79 14.88
C GLU A 111 -4.73 11.71 13.71
N LEU A 112 -3.58 11.51 13.08
CA LEU A 112 -3.14 12.27 11.91
C LEU A 112 -4.13 12.08 10.74
N LEU A 113 -4.56 10.87 10.50
CA LEU A 113 -5.51 10.54 9.43
C LEU A 113 -6.85 11.26 9.64
N LYS A 114 -7.39 11.23 10.87
CA LYS A 114 -8.61 11.98 11.23
C LYS A 114 -8.44 13.47 11.01
N LYS A 115 -7.28 14.04 11.40
CA LYS A 115 -6.95 15.46 11.16
C LYS A 115 -6.98 15.78 9.67
N TRP A 116 -6.31 14.99 8.86
CA TRP A 116 -6.21 15.21 7.42
C TRP A 116 -7.56 15.09 6.70
N GLU A 117 -8.34 14.04 6.96
CA GLU A 117 -9.68 13.88 6.37
C GLU A 117 -10.62 15.03 6.75
N LYS A 118 -10.56 15.51 8.00
CA LYS A 118 -11.32 16.67 8.46
C LYS A 118 -10.89 17.96 7.76
N THR A 119 -9.58 18.16 7.58
CA THR A 119 -9.01 19.38 7.00
C THR A 119 -9.26 19.45 5.49
N TYR A 120 -8.94 18.38 4.78
CA TYR A 120 -8.97 18.34 3.32
C TYR A 120 -10.31 17.85 2.73
N LYS A 121 -11.20 17.34 3.57
CA LYS A 121 -12.55 16.85 3.20
C LYS A 121 -12.51 15.85 2.05
N ARG A 122 -11.49 15.00 2.01
CA ARG A 122 -11.31 13.90 1.06
C ARG A 122 -11.07 12.60 1.81
N PRO A 123 -11.51 11.47 1.28
CA PRO A 123 -11.11 10.17 1.82
C PRO A 123 -9.60 10.00 1.69
N ILE A 124 -8.94 9.67 2.81
CA ILE A 124 -7.50 9.44 2.85
C ILE A 124 -7.24 8.07 3.48
N PHE A 125 -6.24 7.35 3.01
CA PHE A 125 -5.72 6.18 3.70
C PHE A 125 -4.20 6.13 3.59
N THR A 126 -3.55 5.66 4.62
CA THR A 126 -2.10 5.53 4.72
C THR A 126 -1.66 4.08 4.57
N SER A 127 -0.39 3.85 4.29
CA SER A 127 0.11 2.49 4.11
C SER A 127 0.02 1.65 5.39
N GLY A 128 0.23 2.24 6.58
CA GLY A 128 0.14 1.49 7.83
C GLY A 128 -1.27 0.95 8.08
N THR A 129 -2.28 1.82 8.04
CA THR A 129 -3.69 1.43 8.20
C THR A 129 -4.15 0.46 7.10
N ASN A 130 -3.69 0.64 5.86
CA ASN A 130 -3.97 -0.28 4.75
C ASN A 130 -3.45 -1.70 5.04
N HIS A 131 -2.22 -1.83 5.54
CA HIS A 131 -1.65 -3.14 5.84
C HIS A 131 -2.38 -3.84 6.98
N ILE A 132 -2.80 -3.10 8.02
CA ILE A 132 -3.65 -3.64 9.10
C ILE A 132 -4.98 -4.17 8.53
N ARG A 133 -5.64 -3.40 7.67
CA ARG A 133 -6.89 -3.83 7.04
C ARG A 133 -6.71 -5.06 6.16
N ALA A 134 -5.62 -5.14 5.41
CA ALA A 134 -5.28 -6.29 4.58
C ALA A 134 -5.04 -7.56 5.43
N LEU A 135 -4.30 -7.46 6.55
CA LEU A 135 -4.11 -8.56 7.49
C LEU A 135 -5.44 -9.04 8.07
N ASN A 136 -6.30 -8.12 8.49
CA ASN A 136 -7.62 -8.45 9.03
C ASN A 136 -8.53 -9.13 7.97
N ALA A 137 -8.55 -8.64 6.73
CA ALA A 137 -9.31 -9.24 5.64
C ALA A 137 -8.88 -10.68 5.36
N LEU A 138 -7.59 -10.97 5.46
CA LEU A 138 -7.01 -12.30 5.34
C LEU A 138 -7.15 -13.16 6.62
N LYS A 139 -7.73 -12.61 7.69
CA LYS A 139 -7.87 -13.24 9.01
C LYS A 139 -6.53 -13.66 9.63
N VAL A 140 -5.47 -12.95 9.30
CA VAL A 140 -4.12 -13.16 9.87
C VAL A 140 -4.02 -12.40 11.19
N LYS A 141 -3.71 -13.12 12.24
CA LYS A 141 -3.50 -12.55 13.58
C LYS A 141 -2.03 -12.63 14.00
N ARG A 142 -1.38 -13.72 13.66
CA ARG A 142 0.03 -14.01 13.97
C ARG A 142 0.82 -14.08 12.67
N PHE A 143 1.85 -13.26 12.54
CA PHE A 143 2.62 -13.23 11.30
C PHE A 143 4.12 -13.04 11.52
N VAL A 144 4.88 -13.35 10.50
CA VAL A 144 6.28 -12.94 10.37
C VAL A 144 6.41 -11.82 9.35
N GLY A 145 7.28 -10.87 9.61
CA GLY A 145 7.61 -9.77 8.72
C GLY A 145 9.00 -9.91 8.10
N ALA A 146 9.10 -9.60 6.82
CA ALA A 146 10.37 -9.43 6.12
C ALA A 146 10.46 -8.02 5.56
N SER A 147 11.62 -7.39 5.66
CA SER A 147 11.85 -6.03 5.19
C SER A 147 13.20 -5.89 4.49
N TYR A 148 13.45 -4.73 3.92
CA TYR A 148 14.78 -4.33 3.45
C TYR A 148 15.42 -3.25 4.33
N PHE A 149 14.94 -3.09 5.53
CA PHE A 149 15.53 -2.20 6.51
C PHE A 149 16.40 -2.98 7.48
N SER A 150 17.58 -2.47 7.79
CA SER A 150 18.49 -3.10 8.74
C SER A 150 18.33 -2.55 10.15
N GLY A 151 18.74 -3.35 11.14
CA GLY A 151 18.86 -2.94 12.54
C GLY A 151 17.54 -2.72 13.28
N LYS A 152 17.63 -1.93 14.35
CA LYS A 152 16.56 -1.75 15.35
C LYS A 152 15.26 -1.12 14.82
N ILE A 153 15.25 -0.54 13.64
CA ILE A 153 14.02 0.05 13.10
C ILE A 153 12.94 -1.02 12.86
N ASN A 154 13.33 -2.27 12.62
CA ASN A 154 12.39 -3.38 12.49
C ASN A 154 11.60 -3.64 13.78
N GLU A 155 12.17 -3.35 14.96
CA GLU A 155 11.47 -3.42 16.25
C GLU A 155 10.36 -2.36 16.31
N THR A 156 10.61 -1.17 15.76
CA THR A 156 9.58 -0.10 15.66
C THR A 156 8.43 -0.52 14.75
N PHE A 157 8.74 -1.18 13.63
CA PHE A 157 7.72 -1.69 12.72
C PHE A 157 6.91 -2.83 13.33
N ALA A 158 7.57 -3.76 14.03
CA ALA A 158 6.90 -4.82 14.78
C ALA A 158 5.98 -4.24 15.86
N LYS A 159 6.48 -3.28 16.64
CA LYS A 159 5.70 -2.61 17.69
C LYS A 159 4.43 -1.94 17.14
N TYR A 160 4.47 -1.33 15.97
CA TYR A 160 3.31 -0.73 15.34
C TYR A 160 2.14 -1.73 15.19
N PHE A 161 2.44 -2.95 14.73
CA PHE A 161 1.44 -4.01 14.59
C PHE A 161 1.01 -4.60 15.93
N VAL A 162 1.93 -4.72 16.90
CA VAL A 162 1.60 -5.15 18.26
C VAL A 162 0.63 -4.16 18.90
N ASP A 163 0.86 -2.86 18.74
CA ASP A 163 -0.03 -1.81 19.25
C ASP A 163 -1.42 -1.85 18.54
N ALA A 164 -1.49 -2.35 17.32
CA ALA A 164 -2.72 -2.61 16.58
C ALA A 164 -3.39 -3.97 16.94
N GLY A 165 -2.79 -4.73 17.86
CA GLY A 165 -3.33 -5.96 18.38
C GLY A 165 -2.94 -7.24 17.64
N PHE A 166 -1.86 -7.25 16.86
CA PHE A 166 -1.31 -8.44 16.21
C PHE A 166 -0.17 -9.05 17.00
N ASP A 167 0.07 -10.35 16.79
CA ASP A 167 1.25 -11.05 17.28
C ASP A 167 2.31 -11.09 16.18
N VAL A 168 3.36 -10.30 16.32
CA VAL A 168 4.50 -10.30 15.41
C VAL A 168 5.55 -11.28 15.92
N LEU A 169 5.62 -12.44 15.28
CA LEU A 169 6.53 -13.55 15.69
C LEU A 169 7.99 -13.25 15.32
N GLY A 170 8.22 -12.41 14.34
CA GLY A 170 9.52 -11.92 13.91
C GLY A 170 9.38 -10.85 12.86
N MET A 171 10.30 -9.87 12.83
CA MET A 171 10.42 -8.84 11.82
C MET A 171 11.91 -8.71 11.45
N GLU A 172 12.31 -9.31 10.33
CA GLU A 172 13.71 -9.41 9.94
C GLU A 172 13.98 -8.68 8.64
N GLY A 173 15.06 -7.89 8.62
CA GLY A 173 15.51 -7.18 7.44
C GLY A 173 16.58 -7.96 6.66
N ILE A 174 16.60 -7.75 5.35
CA ILE A 174 17.75 -8.09 4.52
C ILE A 174 18.72 -6.90 4.53
N ASP A 175 19.97 -7.14 4.87
CA ASP A 175 20.96 -6.07 4.99
C ASP A 175 21.44 -5.62 3.60
N VAL A 176 20.92 -4.46 3.17
CA VAL A 176 21.24 -3.83 1.89
C VAL A 176 21.12 -2.30 2.03
N PRO A 177 22.02 -1.52 1.43
CA PRO A 177 21.87 -0.07 1.40
C PRO A 177 20.52 0.36 0.79
N PHE A 178 19.86 1.32 1.41
CA PHE A 178 18.50 1.74 1.01
C PHE A 178 18.38 2.10 -0.47
N GLN A 179 19.41 2.75 -1.06
CA GLN A 179 19.42 3.08 -2.49
C GLN A 179 19.58 1.85 -3.41
N GLN A 180 20.07 0.72 -2.87
CA GLN A 180 20.32 -0.50 -3.64
C GLN A 180 19.21 -1.55 -3.53
N VAL A 181 18.14 -1.25 -2.78
CA VAL A 181 17.03 -2.18 -2.57
C VAL A 181 16.43 -2.69 -3.90
N GLY A 182 16.38 -1.85 -4.92
CA GLY A 182 15.90 -2.24 -6.26
C GLY A 182 16.79 -3.24 -7.00
N ASN A 183 18.00 -3.52 -6.51
CA ASN A 183 18.93 -4.50 -7.07
C ASN A 183 18.76 -5.91 -6.47
N LEU A 184 17.94 -6.06 -5.43
CA LEU A 184 17.60 -7.35 -4.88
C LEU A 184 16.81 -8.17 -5.90
N SER A 185 17.32 -9.36 -6.24
CA SER A 185 16.58 -10.27 -7.12
C SER A 185 15.38 -10.89 -6.38
N ALA A 186 14.40 -11.32 -7.15
CA ALA A 186 13.22 -12.00 -6.60
C ALA A 186 13.61 -13.27 -5.82
N GLU A 187 14.61 -14.01 -6.29
CA GLU A 187 15.11 -15.23 -5.65
C GLU A 187 15.79 -14.93 -4.31
N MET A 188 16.54 -13.83 -4.21
CA MET A 188 17.16 -13.40 -2.96
C MET A 188 16.09 -13.08 -1.92
N VAL A 189 15.06 -12.34 -2.33
CA VAL A 189 13.94 -11.97 -1.44
C VAL A 189 13.13 -13.21 -1.07
N TYR A 190 12.80 -14.08 -2.03
CA TYR A 190 12.13 -15.35 -1.74
C TYR A 190 12.87 -16.18 -0.69
N SER A 191 14.18 -16.35 -0.87
CA SER A 191 15.03 -17.13 0.05
C SER A 191 15.05 -16.51 1.46
N HIS A 192 15.16 -15.18 1.54
CA HIS A 192 15.09 -14.46 2.82
C HIS A 192 13.74 -14.65 3.51
N VAL A 193 12.64 -14.42 2.81
CA VAL A 193 11.28 -14.56 3.34
C VAL A 193 11.03 -15.98 3.84
N LYS A 194 11.40 -16.98 3.03
CA LYS A 194 11.28 -18.40 3.41
C LYS A 194 12.08 -18.72 4.67
N LYS A 195 13.31 -18.22 4.79
CA LYS A 195 14.16 -18.40 5.97
C LYS A 195 13.51 -17.81 7.22
N VAL A 196 12.96 -16.60 7.13
CA VAL A 196 12.26 -15.94 8.25
C VAL A 196 11.02 -16.75 8.64
N PHE A 197 10.20 -17.13 7.66
CA PHE A 197 8.99 -17.90 7.92
C PHE A 197 9.26 -19.25 8.58
N LEU A 198 10.26 -20.01 8.10
CA LEU A 198 10.56 -21.35 8.62
C LEU A 198 10.95 -21.37 10.11
N LYS A 199 11.46 -20.26 10.66
CA LYS A 199 11.74 -20.15 12.10
C LYS A 199 10.45 -20.21 12.94
N HIS A 200 9.32 -19.77 12.38
CA HIS A 200 8.04 -19.61 13.07
C HIS A 200 6.89 -20.36 12.39
N ARG A 201 7.20 -21.33 11.51
CA ARG A 201 6.22 -22.00 10.63
C ARG A 201 5.04 -22.67 11.35
N LYS A 202 5.20 -23.03 12.62
CA LYS A 202 4.15 -23.69 13.42
C LYS A 202 3.07 -22.72 13.88
N ASP A 203 3.42 -21.44 14.01
CA ASP A 203 2.59 -20.43 14.64
C ASP A 203 2.19 -19.30 13.71
N ALA A 204 2.95 -19.11 12.62
CA ALA A 204 2.70 -18.03 11.66
C ALA A 204 1.50 -18.36 10.76
N GLU A 205 0.52 -17.47 10.75
CA GLU A 205 -0.71 -17.53 9.92
C GLU A 205 -0.57 -16.73 8.64
N GLY A 206 0.49 -15.92 8.51
CA GLY A 206 0.74 -15.10 7.33
C GLY A 206 2.14 -14.51 7.31
N ILE A 207 2.48 -13.91 6.19
CA ILE A 207 3.74 -13.24 5.94
C ILE A 207 3.46 -11.79 5.55
N TYR A 208 4.18 -10.85 6.15
CA TYR A 208 4.14 -9.45 5.81
C TYR A 208 5.45 -9.00 5.19
N LEU A 209 5.39 -8.48 3.97
CA LEU A 209 6.53 -7.90 3.25
C LEU A 209 6.49 -6.38 3.40
N LEU A 210 7.44 -5.82 4.15
CA LEU A 210 7.51 -4.38 4.35
C LEU A 210 8.32 -3.69 3.26
N GLY A 211 7.65 -2.78 2.59
CA GLY A 211 8.24 -1.87 1.64
C GLY A 211 8.01 -2.25 0.18
N SER A 212 7.73 -1.23 -0.63
CA SER A 212 7.47 -1.34 -2.06
C SER A 212 8.71 -1.10 -2.93
N GLY A 213 9.89 -0.97 -2.30
CA GLY A 213 11.14 -0.71 -3.01
C GLY A 213 11.76 -1.93 -3.67
N TRP A 214 11.49 -3.13 -3.18
CA TRP A 214 11.90 -4.39 -3.80
C TRP A 214 10.84 -4.90 -4.80
N ARG A 215 11.29 -5.40 -5.93
CA ARG A 215 10.42 -5.81 -7.04
C ARG A 215 10.04 -7.29 -6.90
N VAL A 216 9.10 -7.57 -6.01
CA VAL A 216 8.78 -8.96 -5.63
C VAL A 216 7.34 -9.37 -5.93
N MET A 217 6.59 -8.57 -6.67
CA MET A 217 5.20 -8.89 -6.98
C MET A 217 5.05 -10.27 -7.66
N GLY A 218 5.99 -10.63 -8.55
CA GLY A 218 5.95 -11.90 -9.28
C GLY A 218 6.17 -13.16 -8.43
N ILE A 219 6.62 -13.03 -7.17
CA ILE A 219 6.81 -14.21 -6.28
C ILE A 219 5.75 -14.34 -5.19
N ILE A 220 4.79 -13.44 -5.10
CA ILE A 220 3.78 -13.47 -4.02
C ILE A 220 2.97 -14.77 -4.07
N ASP A 221 2.39 -15.11 -5.23
CA ASP A 221 1.65 -16.37 -5.41
C ASP A 221 2.53 -17.60 -5.17
N MET A 222 3.80 -17.54 -5.55
CA MET A 222 4.75 -18.63 -5.31
C MET A 222 4.98 -18.81 -3.80
N LEU A 223 5.19 -17.73 -3.08
CA LEU A 223 5.34 -17.77 -1.61
C LEU A 223 4.08 -18.34 -0.94
N GLU A 224 2.89 -17.91 -1.34
CA GLU A 224 1.63 -18.41 -0.78
C GLU A 224 1.45 -19.90 -1.03
N ARG A 225 1.73 -20.37 -2.25
CA ARG A 225 1.64 -21.81 -2.58
C ARG A 225 2.63 -22.66 -1.82
N ASP A 226 3.88 -22.20 -1.76
CA ASP A 226 4.97 -23.02 -1.19
C ASP A 226 4.94 -23.03 0.34
N LEU A 227 4.47 -21.95 0.95
CA LEU A 227 4.48 -21.79 2.41
C LEU A 227 3.10 -22.01 3.06
N GLY A 228 2.04 -22.08 2.25
CA GLY A 228 0.68 -22.41 2.70
C GLY A 228 -0.03 -21.31 3.48
N VAL A 229 0.48 -20.09 3.48
CA VAL A 229 -0.07 -18.94 4.22
C VAL A 229 -0.17 -17.71 3.31
N PRO A 230 -1.12 -16.79 3.57
CA PRO A 230 -1.23 -15.56 2.78
C PRO A 230 -0.01 -14.64 2.96
N VAL A 231 0.30 -13.90 1.90
CA VAL A 231 1.39 -12.94 1.84
C VAL A 231 0.86 -11.54 1.57
N ILE A 232 1.13 -10.62 2.46
CA ILE A 232 0.76 -9.21 2.32
C ILE A 232 1.96 -8.43 1.81
N HIS A 233 1.77 -7.76 0.66
CA HIS A 233 2.74 -6.84 0.09
C HIS A 233 2.09 -5.48 -0.16
N PRO A 234 2.81 -4.34 0.02
CA PRO A 234 2.22 -3.00 -0.07
C PRO A 234 1.46 -2.70 -1.35
N VAL A 235 1.95 -3.14 -2.51
CA VAL A 235 1.34 -2.79 -3.80
C VAL A 235 0.01 -3.51 -4.04
N PRO A 236 -0.12 -4.84 -3.90
CA PRO A 236 -1.41 -5.52 -3.93
C PRO A 236 -2.38 -5.04 -2.85
N ALA A 237 -1.90 -4.80 -1.63
CA ALA A 237 -2.74 -4.29 -0.54
C ALA A 237 -3.32 -2.90 -0.87
N ARG A 238 -2.50 -2.03 -1.48
CA ARG A 238 -2.93 -0.71 -1.97
C ARG A 238 -3.97 -0.84 -3.09
N CYS A 239 -3.74 -1.68 -4.09
CA CYS A 239 -4.69 -1.93 -5.17
C CYS A 239 -6.03 -2.42 -4.63
N TRP A 240 -6.01 -3.35 -3.67
CA TRP A 240 -7.20 -3.85 -2.98
C TRP A 240 -7.93 -2.73 -2.22
N GLU A 241 -7.23 -1.92 -1.42
CA GLU A 241 -7.83 -0.81 -0.67
C GLU A 241 -8.45 0.25 -1.59
N ILE A 242 -7.76 0.61 -2.67
CA ILE A 242 -8.29 1.55 -3.68
C ILE A 242 -9.59 1.01 -4.27
N GLN A 243 -9.62 -0.25 -4.69
CA GLN A 243 -10.82 -0.88 -5.23
C GLN A 243 -11.96 -0.88 -4.21
N ARG A 244 -11.69 -1.26 -2.96
CA ARG A 244 -12.69 -1.29 -1.88
C ARG A 244 -13.27 0.10 -1.64
N ARG A 245 -12.44 1.13 -1.58
CA ARG A 245 -12.90 2.51 -1.35
C ARG A 245 -13.65 3.12 -2.52
N LEU A 246 -13.29 2.77 -3.74
CA LEU A 246 -13.99 3.18 -4.96
C LEU A 246 -15.18 2.28 -5.31
N MET A 247 -15.54 1.32 -4.44
CA MET A 247 -16.63 0.35 -4.66
C MET A 247 -16.43 -0.49 -5.93
N ILE A 248 -15.18 -0.79 -6.27
CA ILE A 248 -14.80 -1.65 -7.38
C ILE A 248 -14.59 -3.07 -6.83
N ASN A 249 -15.09 -4.05 -7.52
CA ASN A 249 -14.85 -5.47 -7.23
C ASN A 249 -14.32 -6.14 -8.49
N HIS A 250 -12.99 -6.04 -8.69
CA HIS A 250 -12.30 -6.60 -9.85
C HIS A 250 -11.13 -7.47 -9.38
N PRO A 251 -11.32 -8.79 -9.26
CA PRO A 251 -10.26 -9.71 -8.87
C PRO A 251 -9.06 -9.61 -9.81
N VAL A 252 -7.85 -9.59 -9.25
CA VAL A 252 -6.59 -9.59 -10.02
C VAL A 252 -5.74 -10.76 -9.55
N THR A 253 -5.49 -11.72 -10.42
CA THR A 253 -4.71 -12.92 -10.12
C THR A 253 -3.22 -12.72 -10.30
N GLY A 254 -2.40 -13.54 -9.64
CA GLY A 254 -0.94 -13.49 -9.74
C GLY A 254 -0.26 -12.67 -8.65
N TYR A 255 -1.03 -12.07 -7.72
CA TYR A 255 -0.51 -11.15 -6.72
C TYR A 255 -1.04 -11.43 -5.30
N GLY A 256 -1.36 -12.68 -5.01
CA GLY A 256 -1.81 -13.17 -3.72
C GLY A 256 -3.33 -13.18 -3.55
N ARG A 257 -3.76 -13.91 -2.51
CA ARG A 257 -5.17 -14.17 -2.20
C ARG A 257 -5.97 -12.90 -1.92
N LEU A 258 -5.37 -11.92 -1.26
CA LEU A 258 -6.05 -10.66 -0.94
C LEU A 258 -6.70 -10.03 -2.18
N LEU A 259 -5.96 -10.00 -3.28
CA LEU A 259 -6.37 -9.33 -4.51
C LEU A 259 -7.16 -10.26 -5.45
N SER A 260 -6.81 -11.55 -5.47
CA SER A 260 -7.53 -12.53 -6.31
C SER A 260 -8.91 -12.90 -5.77
N GLU A 261 -9.10 -12.87 -4.45
CA GLU A 261 -10.38 -13.17 -3.80
C GLU A 261 -11.19 -11.89 -3.50
N MET A 262 -10.59 -10.70 -3.61
CA MET A 262 -11.19 -9.40 -3.26
C MET A 262 -11.92 -9.43 -1.92
N LEU A 263 -11.24 -9.97 -0.91
CA LEU A 263 -11.80 -10.18 0.42
C LEU A 263 -12.44 -8.91 1.00
N PRO A 264 -13.53 -9.02 1.74
CA PRO A 264 -14.14 -7.87 2.41
C PRO A 264 -13.18 -7.32 3.48
N GLY A 265 -13.06 -5.98 3.57
CA GLY A 265 -12.20 -5.28 4.53
C GLY A 265 -12.97 -4.76 5.73
#